data_941569993522c0972ba721e12c8e4801
#
_entry.id   941569993522c0972ba721e12c8e4801
#
_cell.length_a   1.000
_cell.length_b   1.000
_cell.length_c   1.000
_cell.angle_alpha   90.00
_cell.angle_beta   90.00
_cell.angle_gamma   90.00
#
_symmetry.space_group_name_H-M   'P 1'
#
loop_
_entity.id
_entity.type
_entity.pdbx_description
1 polymer ?
#
loop_
_entity_poly.entity_id
_entity_poly.type
_entity_poly.pdbx_seq_one_letter_code
_entity_poly.pdbx_strand_id
1 'polypeptide(L)'
;MAAITELEAVLLKVAPDAFNREQSWFKAWSQAGKQPDPIYLAPAQKIIKTFEGCKLAAYKCPAGVWTIGWGATSVNGAAVREGDKISQALADELLRAEILRIAAQLHEIIPAAAKWGGNQQAALISWAYNVGLGAVKDSTLRRRINTGESAQVVIPQELPKWDKANGAALPGLTRRRAAEVALFAGKPPLQQSAPRFAPSSPFSTKITPNISYGEICLNEERRRFTNQAQCDICMELCVFIEKARAQFGNKPIIITSGHRPKDVNQAVGGASNSEHLYKPGCGAIDWYISSVPVRAVQDWCDAKWPFSLGYGATKGFIHLGIRAGRPRVRWDY
;
A
#
# COMPACT_ATOMS: atom_id res chain seq x y z
N MET A 1 -32.08 -6.67 -10.20
CA MET A 1 -32.91 -5.79 -11.03
C MET A 1 -33.53 -4.62 -10.25
N ALA A 2 -34.00 -4.79 -9.01
CA ALA A 2 -34.57 -3.70 -8.20
C ALA A 2 -33.61 -2.54 -7.88
N ALA A 3 -32.35 -2.80 -7.58
CA ALA A 3 -31.35 -1.77 -7.22
C ALA A 3 -30.97 -0.85 -8.39
N ILE A 4 -31.08 -1.32 -9.62
CA ILE A 4 -30.78 -0.52 -10.83
C ILE A 4 -31.91 0.48 -11.10
N THR A 5 -33.16 0.08 -10.89
CA THR A 5 -34.35 0.93 -11.07
C THR A 5 -34.44 2.06 -10.04
N GLU A 6 -33.97 1.84 -8.80
CA GLU A 6 -33.88 2.90 -7.79
C GLU A 6 -32.78 3.93 -8.10
N LEU A 7 -31.67 3.48 -8.63
CA LEU A 7 -30.57 4.37 -9.03
C LEU A 7 -30.95 5.23 -10.24
N GLU A 8 -31.65 4.65 -11.24
CA GLU A 8 -32.20 5.37 -12.38
C GLU A 8 -33.18 6.43 -11.95
N ALA A 9 -34.07 6.11 -11.01
CA ALA A 9 -35.09 7.04 -10.51
C ALA A 9 -34.48 8.22 -9.72
N VAL A 10 -33.36 7.99 -9.03
CA VAL A 10 -32.59 9.03 -8.29
C VAL A 10 -31.82 9.93 -9.27
N LEU A 11 -31.21 9.36 -10.29
CA LEU A 11 -30.41 10.11 -11.29
C LEU A 11 -31.32 11.00 -12.17
N LEU A 12 -32.50 10.52 -12.55
CA LEU A 12 -33.49 11.30 -13.28
C LEU A 12 -34.03 12.52 -12.52
N LYS A 13 -34.07 12.44 -11.17
CA LYS A 13 -34.55 13.54 -10.32
C LYS A 13 -33.49 14.59 -10.02
N VAL A 14 -32.19 14.22 -10.02
CA VAL A 14 -31.10 15.05 -9.50
C VAL A 14 -30.31 15.76 -10.62
N ALA A 15 -30.24 15.21 -11.82
CA ALA A 15 -29.51 15.82 -12.94
C ALA A 15 -29.96 15.33 -14.31
N PRO A 16 -31.14 15.79 -14.81
CA PRO A 16 -31.71 15.33 -16.08
C PRO A 16 -30.83 15.59 -17.31
N ASP A 17 -30.04 16.67 -17.32
CA ASP A 17 -29.20 17.01 -18.47
C ASP A 17 -27.87 16.24 -18.50
N ALA A 18 -27.37 15.78 -17.36
CA ALA A 18 -26.25 14.85 -17.26
C ALA A 18 -26.67 13.44 -17.70
N PHE A 19 -27.90 13.04 -17.39
CA PHE A 19 -28.49 11.75 -17.75
C PHE A 19 -28.56 11.55 -19.27
N ASN A 20 -28.91 12.59 -20.03
CA ASN A 20 -29.07 12.49 -21.50
C ASN A 20 -27.73 12.36 -22.26
N ARG A 21 -26.63 12.91 -21.76
CA ARG A 21 -25.28 12.73 -22.33
C ARG A 21 -24.66 11.37 -21.96
N GLU A 22 -25.06 10.80 -20.84
CA GLU A 22 -24.52 9.54 -20.33
C GLU A 22 -25.40 8.32 -20.68
N GLN A 23 -26.60 8.51 -21.25
CA GLN A 23 -27.45 7.38 -21.62
C GLN A 23 -26.79 6.39 -22.58
N SER A 24 -25.91 6.85 -23.48
CA SER A 24 -25.19 5.96 -24.38
C SER A 24 -24.13 5.12 -23.60
N TRP A 25 -23.47 5.72 -22.63
CA TRP A 25 -22.52 5.03 -21.76
C TRP A 25 -23.24 4.09 -20.78
N PHE A 26 -24.31 4.55 -20.14
CA PHE A 26 -25.12 3.75 -19.21
C PHE A 26 -25.87 2.61 -19.93
N LYS A 27 -26.35 2.82 -21.14
CA LYS A 27 -26.88 1.75 -22.01
C LYS A 27 -25.83 0.74 -22.43
N ALA A 28 -24.65 1.20 -22.79
CA ALA A 28 -23.51 0.32 -23.08
C ALA A 28 -23.07 -0.44 -21.82
N TRP A 29 -23.08 0.20 -20.65
CA TRP A 29 -22.75 -0.42 -19.36
C TRP A 29 -23.83 -1.42 -18.91
N SER A 30 -25.13 -1.08 -19.02
CA SER A 30 -26.22 -2.00 -18.64
C SER A 30 -26.35 -3.19 -19.61
N GLN A 31 -25.93 -3.01 -20.86
CA GLN A 31 -25.80 -4.10 -21.83
C GLN A 31 -24.50 -4.90 -21.61
N ALA A 32 -23.42 -4.25 -21.19
CA ALA A 32 -22.18 -4.93 -20.76
C ALA A 32 -22.37 -5.76 -19.49
N GLY A 33 -23.34 -5.41 -18.62
CA GLY A 33 -23.71 -6.22 -17.45
C GLY A 33 -24.29 -7.61 -17.78
N LYS A 34 -24.56 -7.90 -19.06
CA LYS A 34 -24.91 -9.24 -19.55
C LYS A 34 -23.73 -10.03 -20.10
N GLN A 35 -22.55 -9.40 -20.23
CA GLN A 35 -21.32 -10.08 -20.58
C GLN A 35 -20.62 -10.58 -19.31
N PRO A 36 -20.02 -11.76 -19.35
CA PRO A 36 -19.20 -12.22 -18.24
C PRO A 36 -18.08 -11.22 -17.96
N ASP A 37 -17.77 -11.00 -16.70
CA ASP A 37 -16.68 -10.11 -16.29
C ASP A 37 -15.37 -10.49 -16.99
N PRO A 38 -14.61 -9.51 -17.50
CA PRO A 38 -13.32 -9.78 -18.12
C PRO A 38 -12.38 -10.55 -17.18
N ILE A 39 -11.62 -11.49 -17.71
CA ILE A 39 -10.74 -12.38 -16.95
C ILE A 39 -9.73 -11.64 -16.03
N TYR A 40 -9.43 -10.40 -16.33
CA TYR A 40 -8.52 -9.55 -15.54
C TYR A 40 -9.22 -8.82 -14.38
N LEU A 41 -10.56 -8.71 -14.37
CA LEU A 41 -11.27 -7.82 -13.44
C LEU A 41 -11.08 -8.24 -11.99
N ALA A 42 -11.40 -9.50 -11.65
CA ALA A 42 -11.28 -9.99 -10.28
C ALA A 42 -9.83 -9.94 -9.75
N PRO A 43 -8.78 -10.40 -10.48
CA PRO A 43 -7.41 -10.26 -10.00
C PRO A 43 -6.95 -8.79 -9.92
N ALA A 44 -7.41 -7.88 -10.81
CA ALA A 44 -7.09 -6.46 -10.73
C ALA A 44 -7.73 -5.80 -9.50
N GLN A 45 -9.01 -6.05 -9.23
CA GLN A 45 -9.66 -5.59 -8.00
C GLN A 45 -8.92 -6.07 -6.75
N LYS A 46 -8.53 -7.35 -6.72
CA LYS A 46 -7.84 -7.94 -5.59
C LYS A 46 -6.51 -7.25 -5.32
N ILE A 47 -5.65 -7.10 -6.33
CA ILE A 47 -4.33 -6.48 -6.14
C ILE A 47 -4.45 -5.00 -5.82
N ILE A 48 -5.33 -4.24 -6.47
CA ILE A 48 -5.53 -2.81 -6.18
C ILE A 48 -6.01 -2.62 -4.75
N LYS A 49 -7.06 -3.34 -4.32
CA LYS A 49 -7.58 -3.28 -2.94
C LYS A 49 -6.54 -3.66 -1.87
N THR A 50 -5.52 -4.42 -2.24
CA THR A 50 -4.42 -4.76 -1.32
C THR A 50 -3.53 -3.56 -0.98
N PHE A 51 -3.38 -2.62 -1.93
CA PHE A 51 -2.46 -1.47 -1.78
C PHE A 51 -3.17 -0.14 -1.58
N GLU A 52 -4.45 -0.04 -1.93
CA GLU A 52 -5.26 1.17 -1.73
C GLU A 52 -6.13 1.05 -0.47
N GLY A 53 -6.25 2.15 0.26
CA GLY A 53 -7.20 2.25 1.36
C GLY A 53 -8.56 2.73 0.88
N CYS A 54 -9.66 2.06 1.28
CA CYS A 54 -11.01 2.55 1.00
C CYS A 54 -11.43 3.58 2.04
N LYS A 55 -11.85 4.77 1.58
CA LYS A 55 -12.43 5.81 2.44
C LYS A 55 -13.83 6.17 1.92
N LEU A 56 -14.84 5.87 2.72
CA LEU A 56 -16.25 6.10 2.37
C LEU A 56 -16.70 7.55 2.55
N ALA A 57 -15.88 8.39 3.17
CA ALA A 57 -16.06 9.84 3.26
C ALA A 57 -14.95 10.52 2.45
N ALA A 58 -15.29 11.63 1.79
CA ALA A 58 -14.35 12.41 1.01
C ALA A 58 -13.17 12.93 1.84
N TYR A 59 -11.99 12.91 1.26
CA TYR A 59 -10.76 13.41 1.86
C TYR A 59 -9.87 14.07 0.81
N LYS A 60 -8.99 14.96 1.21
CA LYS A 60 -7.97 15.51 0.32
C LYS A 60 -6.79 14.54 0.21
N CYS A 61 -6.46 14.12 -1.01
CA CYS A 61 -5.23 13.37 -1.25
C CYS A 61 -3.99 14.29 -1.10
N PRO A 62 -2.76 13.75 -1.07
CA PRO A 62 -1.54 14.57 -0.95
C PRO A 62 -1.38 15.66 -2.03
N ALA A 63 -2.02 15.50 -3.19
CA ALA A 63 -2.07 16.51 -4.26
C ALA A 63 -3.16 17.56 -4.04
N GLY A 64 -3.88 17.54 -2.92
CA GLY A 64 -4.94 18.51 -2.59
C GLY A 64 -6.29 18.25 -3.28
N VAL A 65 -6.43 17.14 -4.04
CA VAL A 65 -7.65 16.79 -4.75
C VAL A 65 -8.61 16.02 -3.84
N TRP A 66 -9.91 16.39 -3.86
CA TRP A 66 -10.94 15.64 -3.16
C TRP A 66 -11.11 14.24 -3.75
N THR A 67 -11.05 13.25 -2.91
CA THR A 67 -10.96 11.84 -3.27
C THR A 67 -11.88 11.01 -2.38
N ILE A 68 -12.45 9.93 -2.89
CA ILE A 68 -13.37 9.05 -2.14
C ILE A 68 -13.22 7.59 -2.59
N GLY A 69 -13.71 6.65 -1.80
CA GLY A 69 -13.67 5.22 -2.12
C GLY A 69 -12.24 4.69 -2.19
N TRP A 70 -11.92 4.02 -3.26
CA TRP A 70 -10.60 3.45 -3.56
C TRP A 70 -9.65 4.42 -4.28
N GLY A 71 -9.97 5.71 -4.33
CA GLY A 71 -9.15 6.71 -4.99
C GLY A 71 -9.90 7.50 -6.09
N ALA A 72 -11.23 7.37 -6.15
CA ALA A 72 -12.04 8.09 -7.12
C ALA A 72 -12.05 9.60 -6.81
N THR A 73 -11.93 10.42 -7.85
CA THR A 73 -12.01 11.89 -7.79
C THR A 73 -13.35 12.41 -8.33
N SER A 74 -14.18 11.53 -8.87
CA SER A 74 -15.53 11.82 -9.32
C SER A 74 -16.48 10.68 -8.98
N VAL A 75 -17.75 11.01 -8.76
CA VAL A 75 -18.84 10.07 -8.53
C VAL A 75 -19.96 10.46 -9.50
N ASN A 76 -20.39 9.53 -10.34
CA ASN A 76 -21.43 9.76 -11.36
C ASN A 76 -21.16 11.00 -12.23
N GLY A 77 -19.92 11.20 -12.66
CA GLY A 77 -19.52 12.34 -13.50
C GLY A 77 -19.31 13.66 -12.75
N ALA A 78 -19.73 13.78 -11.49
CA ALA A 78 -19.50 14.96 -10.66
C ALA A 78 -18.19 14.83 -9.87
N ALA A 79 -17.41 15.92 -9.78
CA ALA A 79 -16.21 15.96 -8.96
C ALA A 79 -16.56 15.75 -7.48
N VAL A 80 -15.75 14.97 -6.77
CA VAL A 80 -15.87 14.76 -5.32
C VAL A 80 -15.67 16.09 -4.58
N ARG A 81 -16.49 16.35 -3.57
CA ARG A 81 -16.48 17.57 -2.76
C ARG A 81 -16.35 17.22 -1.27
N GLU A 82 -16.04 18.22 -0.50
CA GLU A 82 -16.05 18.12 0.96
C GLU A 82 -17.43 17.67 1.47
N GLY A 83 -17.42 16.73 2.42
CA GLY A 83 -18.64 16.19 3.01
C GLY A 83 -19.30 15.03 2.25
N ASP A 84 -18.87 14.74 1.02
CA ASP A 84 -19.42 13.61 0.26
C ASP A 84 -19.18 12.29 0.99
N LYS A 85 -20.20 11.41 0.94
CA LYS A 85 -20.15 10.06 1.50
C LYS A 85 -20.75 9.07 0.51
N ILE A 86 -20.15 7.89 0.43
CA ILE A 86 -20.62 6.79 -0.42
C ILE A 86 -20.72 5.48 0.38
N SER A 87 -21.49 4.53 -0.14
CA SER A 87 -21.51 3.16 0.37
C SER A 87 -20.29 2.37 -0.11
N GLN A 88 -19.99 1.26 0.58
CA GLN A 88 -18.94 0.33 0.13
C GLN A 88 -19.26 -0.25 -1.26
N ALA A 89 -20.54 -0.56 -1.51
CA ALA A 89 -20.98 -1.07 -2.81
C ALA A 89 -20.67 -0.07 -3.94
N LEU A 90 -20.97 1.22 -3.73
CA LEU A 90 -20.67 2.25 -4.72
C LEU A 90 -19.15 2.46 -4.89
N ALA A 91 -18.37 2.40 -3.80
CA ALA A 91 -16.92 2.45 -3.90
C ALA A 91 -16.36 1.30 -4.77
N ASP A 92 -16.90 0.10 -4.62
CA ASP A 92 -16.48 -1.09 -5.38
C ASP A 92 -16.91 -0.99 -6.86
N GLU A 93 -18.08 -0.42 -7.16
CA GLU A 93 -18.50 -0.14 -8.53
C GLU A 93 -17.65 0.94 -9.21
N LEU A 94 -17.30 2.01 -8.52
CA LEU A 94 -16.37 3.03 -9.03
C LEU A 94 -15.01 2.42 -9.36
N LEU A 95 -14.49 1.54 -8.50
CA LEU A 95 -13.25 0.82 -8.77
C LEU A 95 -13.38 -0.09 -9.99
N ARG A 96 -14.50 -0.81 -10.11
CA ARG A 96 -14.77 -1.68 -11.27
C ARG A 96 -14.77 -0.87 -12.57
N ALA A 97 -15.48 0.23 -12.59
CA ALA A 97 -15.56 1.13 -13.76
C ALA A 97 -14.17 1.68 -14.15
N GLU A 98 -13.38 2.10 -13.17
CA GLU A 98 -12.04 2.62 -13.40
C GLU A 98 -11.08 1.54 -13.93
N ILE A 99 -11.15 0.31 -13.43
CA ILE A 99 -10.37 -0.82 -13.96
C ILE A 99 -10.71 -1.08 -15.42
N LEU A 100 -11.99 -1.09 -15.78
CA LEU A 100 -12.43 -1.29 -17.16
C LEU A 100 -11.94 -0.17 -18.08
N ARG A 101 -12.04 1.08 -17.62
CA ARG A 101 -11.53 2.25 -18.36
C ARG A 101 -10.01 2.18 -18.58
N ILE A 102 -9.26 1.86 -17.54
CA ILE A 102 -7.80 1.71 -17.63
C ILE A 102 -7.44 0.57 -18.57
N ALA A 103 -8.12 -0.58 -18.48
CA ALA A 103 -7.85 -1.74 -19.32
C ALA A 103 -8.05 -1.40 -20.82
N ALA A 104 -9.15 -0.73 -21.17
CA ALA A 104 -9.41 -0.33 -22.53
C ALA A 104 -8.30 0.55 -23.10
N GLN A 105 -7.90 1.60 -22.38
CA GLN A 105 -6.82 2.50 -22.82
C GLN A 105 -5.44 1.82 -22.79
N LEU A 106 -5.21 0.92 -21.85
CA LEU A 106 -3.97 0.15 -21.77
C LEU A 106 -3.79 -0.76 -23.00
N HIS A 107 -4.88 -1.37 -23.48
CA HIS A 107 -4.88 -2.19 -24.68
C HIS A 107 -4.60 -1.38 -25.95
N GLU A 108 -4.96 -0.10 -26.00
CA GLU A 108 -4.57 0.82 -27.07
C GLU A 108 -3.07 1.18 -26.96
N ILE A 109 -2.56 1.43 -25.75
CA ILE A 109 -1.17 1.83 -25.50
C ILE A 109 -0.20 0.67 -25.69
N ILE A 110 -0.60 -0.54 -25.27
CA ILE A 110 0.18 -1.80 -25.38
C ILE A 110 -0.73 -2.89 -25.98
N PRO A 111 -0.92 -2.93 -27.32
CA PRO A 111 -1.88 -3.84 -27.95
C PRO A 111 -1.64 -5.32 -27.63
N ALA A 112 -0.38 -5.73 -27.41
CA ALA A 112 -0.05 -7.09 -27.03
C ALA A 112 -0.74 -7.51 -25.72
N ALA A 113 -0.95 -6.58 -24.78
CA ALA A 113 -1.53 -6.85 -23.47
C ALA A 113 -2.97 -7.39 -23.55
N ALA A 114 -3.74 -7.01 -24.56
CA ALA A 114 -5.10 -7.51 -24.77
C ALA A 114 -5.18 -9.04 -24.95
N LYS A 115 -4.09 -9.67 -25.37
CA LYS A 115 -4.00 -11.11 -25.61
C LYS A 115 -3.40 -11.89 -24.42
N TRP A 116 -3.01 -11.20 -23.34
CA TRP A 116 -2.39 -11.83 -22.18
C TRP A 116 -3.43 -12.47 -21.26
N GLY A 117 -2.96 -13.38 -20.41
CA GLY A 117 -3.79 -13.98 -19.37
C GLY A 117 -4.28 -12.96 -18.34
N GLY A 118 -5.38 -13.26 -17.66
CA GLY A 118 -6.03 -12.32 -16.72
C GLY A 118 -5.11 -11.76 -15.65
N ASN A 119 -4.24 -12.57 -15.06
CA ASN A 119 -3.26 -12.12 -14.06
C ASN A 119 -2.22 -11.17 -14.65
N GLN A 120 -1.81 -11.40 -15.90
CA GLN A 120 -0.83 -10.56 -16.59
C GLN A 120 -1.41 -9.18 -16.90
N GLN A 121 -2.64 -9.15 -17.40
CA GLN A 121 -3.38 -7.90 -17.63
C GLN A 121 -3.62 -7.16 -16.30
N ALA A 122 -4.06 -7.86 -15.26
CA ALA A 122 -4.32 -7.29 -13.94
C ALA A 122 -3.09 -6.65 -13.31
N ALA A 123 -1.91 -7.24 -13.46
CA ALA A 123 -0.66 -6.67 -12.99
C ALA A 123 -0.35 -5.31 -13.65
N LEU A 124 -0.52 -5.24 -14.97
CA LEU A 124 -0.31 -4.01 -15.73
C LEU A 124 -1.37 -2.94 -15.41
N ILE A 125 -2.63 -3.35 -15.24
CA ILE A 125 -3.75 -2.48 -14.83
C ILE A 125 -3.47 -1.90 -13.44
N SER A 126 -3.01 -2.71 -12.46
CA SER A 126 -2.64 -2.22 -11.14
C SER A 126 -1.52 -1.19 -11.18
N TRP A 127 -0.49 -1.42 -12.00
CA TRP A 127 0.58 -0.45 -12.21
C TRP A 127 0.05 0.84 -12.83
N ALA A 128 -0.73 0.75 -13.92
CA ALA A 128 -1.32 1.90 -14.60
C ALA A 128 -2.27 2.69 -13.67
N TYR A 129 -3.03 2.02 -12.82
CA TYR A 129 -3.87 2.62 -11.79
C TYR A 129 -3.06 3.50 -10.82
N ASN A 130 -1.88 3.03 -10.44
CA ASN A 130 -1.02 3.72 -9.48
C ASN A 130 -0.22 4.89 -10.08
N VAL A 131 0.34 4.71 -11.30
CA VAL A 131 1.22 5.71 -11.90
C VAL A 131 0.52 6.63 -12.91
N GLY A 132 -0.68 6.27 -13.34
CA GLY A 132 -1.44 6.97 -14.36
C GLY A 132 -1.05 6.58 -15.79
N LEU A 133 -2.01 6.66 -16.70
CA LEU A 133 -1.83 6.26 -18.12
C LEU A 133 -0.86 7.16 -18.88
N GLY A 134 -0.67 8.42 -18.48
CA GLY A 134 0.36 9.30 -19.04
C GLY A 134 1.76 8.71 -18.84
N ALA A 135 2.08 8.33 -17.59
CA ALA A 135 3.36 7.70 -17.26
C ALA A 135 3.57 6.36 -18.00
N VAL A 136 2.49 5.59 -18.19
CA VAL A 136 2.54 4.36 -19.01
C VAL A 136 2.92 4.66 -20.45
N LYS A 137 2.31 5.68 -21.08
CA LYS A 137 2.60 6.10 -22.46
C LYS A 137 4.08 6.46 -22.66
N ASP A 138 4.71 7.08 -21.68
CA ASP A 138 6.09 7.56 -21.76
C ASP A 138 7.12 6.51 -21.30
N SER A 139 6.66 5.38 -20.77
CA SER A 139 7.51 4.37 -20.15
C SER A 139 8.42 3.63 -21.13
N THR A 140 9.60 3.27 -20.64
CA THR A 140 10.50 2.32 -21.31
C THR A 140 9.84 0.94 -21.43
N LEU A 141 9.03 0.53 -20.45
CA LEU A 141 8.27 -0.70 -20.46
C LEU A 141 7.40 -0.81 -21.73
N ARG A 142 6.57 0.23 -22.00
CA ARG A 142 5.75 0.28 -23.20
C ARG A 142 6.58 0.20 -24.49
N ARG A 143 7.64 1.00 -24.59
CA ARG A 143 8.49 1.01 -25.79
C ARG A 143 9.06 -0.38 -26.07
N ARG A 144 9.64 -1.04 -25.06
CA ARG A 144 10.25 -2.37 -25.20
C ARG A 144 9.24 -3.42 -25.64
N ILE A 145 8.05 -3.44 -25.05
CA ILE A 145 7.00 -4.40 -25.43
C ILE A 145 6.51 -4.13 -26.84
N ASN A 146 6.26 -2.86 -27.20
CA ASN A 146 5.75 -2.50 -28.52
C ASN A 146 6.78 -2.70 -29.65
N THR A 147 8.08 -2.79 -29.33
CA THR A 147 9.14 -3.19 -30.28
C THR A 147 9.32 -4.70 -30.37
N GLY A 148 8.49 -5.50 -29.68
CA GLY A 148 8.47 -6.96 -29.80
C GLY A 148 9.28 -7.71 -28.74
N GLU A 149 9.86 -7.01 -27.73
CA GLU A 149 10.52 -7.71 -26.64
C GLU A 149 9.49 -8.51 -25.79
N SER A 150 9.92 -9.68 -25.32
CA SER A 150 9.06 -10.53 -24.49
C SER A 150 8.66 -9.86 -23.19
N ALA A 151 7.36 -9.81 -22.91
CA ALA A 151 6.83 -9.27 -21.68
C ALA A 151 7.36 -10.00 -20.42
N GLN A 152 7.68 -11.31 -20.53
CA GLN A 152 8.29 -12.09 -19.45
C GLN A 152 9.69 -11.58 -19.07
N VAL A 153 10.38 -10.90 -19.98
CA VAL A 153 11.67 -10.26 -19.73
C VAL A 153 11.47 -8.82 -19.28
N VAL A 154 10.63 -8.08 -20.00
CA VAL A 154 10.46 -6.63 -19.77
C VAL A 154 9.81 -6.31 -18.41
N ILE A 155 8.72 -7.01 -18.07
CA ILE A 155 7.95 -6.71 -16.85
C ILE A 155 8.81 -6.85 -15.58
N PRO A 156 9.55 -7.95 -15.32
CA PRO A 156 10.41 -8.05 -14.15
C PRO A 156 11.55 -7.02 -14.10
N GLN A 157 11.99 -6.51 -15.24
CA GLN A 157 13.07 -5.54 -15.31
C GLN A 157 12.62 -4.09 -15.17
N GLU A 158 11.41 -3.76 -15.64
CA GLU A 158 10.97 -2.36 -15.75
C GLU A 158 9.99 -1.98 -14.61
N LEU A 159 9.07 -2.86 -14.19
CA LEU A 159 8.13 -2.54 -13.12
C LEU A 159 8.82 -2.15 -11.80
N PRO A 160 9.88 -2.86 -11.32
CA PRO A 160 10.54 -2.48 -10.08
C PRO A 160 11.12 -1.06 -10.05
N LYS A 161 11.41 -0.46 -11.20
CA LYS A 161 11.94 0.91 -11.30
C LYS A 161 10.92 1.99 -10.92
N TRP A 162 9.63 1.64 -10.84
CA TRP A 162 8.51 2.52 -10.49
C TRP A 162 8.18 2.50 -9.00
N ASP A 163 9.19 2.36 -8.15
CA ASP A 163 9.07 2.30 -6.70
C ASP A 163 9.42 3.62 -6.00
N LYS A 164 9.65 4.71 -6.77
CA LYS A 164 10.12 6.00 -6.25
C LYS A 164 9.01 7.06 -6.26
N ALA A 165 9.04 7.93 -5.25
CA ALA A 165 8.37 9.23 -5.28
C ALA A 165 9.35 10.30 -4.79
N ASN A 166 9.38 11.45 -5.48
CA ASN A 166 10.34 12.53 -5.20
C ASN A 166 11.81 12.06 -5.15
N GLY A 167 12.18 11.12 -6.04
CA GLY A 167 13.54 10.57 -6.15
C GLY A 167 13.90 9.49 -5.12
N ALA A 168 13.11 9.28 -4.08
CA ALA A 168 13.36 8.26 -3.04
C ALA A 168 12.49 7.01 -3.25
N ALA A 169 13.08 5.82 -3.07
CA ALA A 169 12.32 4.58 -3.11
C ALA A 169 11.38 4.49 -1.89
N LEU A 170 10.12 4.17 -2.13
CA LEU A 170 9.11 3.98 -1.10
C LEU A 170 8.84 2.49 -0.90
N PRO A 171 9.04 1.94 0.30
CA PRO A 171 8.84 0.51 0.57
C PRO A 171 7.44 0.01 0.20
N GLY A 172 6.40 0.85 0.34
CA GLY A 172 5.05 0.53 -0.12
C GLY A 172 4.98 0.30 -1.62
N LEU A 173 5.63 1.16 -2.41
CA LEU A 173 5.72 1.02 -3.86
C LEU A 173 6.60 -0.16 -4.27
N THR A 174 7.73 -0.38 -3.60
CA THR A 174 8.59 -1.56 -3.84
C THR A 174 7.80 -2.85 -3.63
N ARG A 175 7.02 -2.97 -2.55
CA ARG A 175 6.14 -4.13 -2.31
C ARG A 175 5.06 -4.27 -3.39
N ARG A 176 4.45 -3.15 -3.81
CA ARG A 176 3.43 -3.15 -4.86
C ARG A 176 4.00 -3.66 -6.19
N ARG A 177 5.15 -3.14 -6.61
CA ARG A 177 5.84 -3.60 -7.84
C ARG A 177 6.20 -5.07 -7.77
N ALA A 178 6.71 -5.54 -6.63
CA ALA A 178 7.02 -6.97 -6.44
C ALA A 178 5.77 -7.86 -6.54
N ALA A 179 4.64 -7.43 -5.97
CA ALA A 179 3.38 -8.15 -6.07
C ALA A 179 2.83 -8.18 -7.51
N GLU A 180 2.95 -7.08 -8.24
CA GLU A 180 2.55 -6.98 -9.65
C GLU A 180 3.41 -7.89 -10.54
N VAL A 181 4.74 -7.92 -10.34
CA VAL A 181 5.65 -8.85 -11.04
C VAL A 181 5.29 -10.31 -10.72
N ALA A 182 5.02 -10.64 -9.47
CA ALA A 182 4.62 -11.99 -9.07
C ALA A 182 3.30 -12.40 -9.71
N LEU A 183 2.29 -11.51 -9.72
CA LEU A 183 1.01 -11.74 -10.36
C LEU A 183 1.18 -11.96 -11.87
N PHE A 184 2.00 -11.14 -12.54
CA PHE A 184 2.32 -11.27 -13.95
C PHE A 184 2.95 -12.64 -14.27
N ALA A 185 3.85 -13.12 -13.44
CA ALA A 185 4.53 -14.40 -13.60
C ALA A 185 3.62 -15.62 -13.33
N GLY A 186 2.33 -15.41 -13.05
CA GLY A 186 1.41 -16.48 -12.67
C GLY A 186 1.76 -17.17 -11.33
N LYS A 187 2.75 -16.62 -10.63
CA LYS A 187 2.97 -17.00 -9.24
C LYS A 187 1.78 -16.49 -8.45
N PRO A 188 1.26 -17.23 -7.46
CA PRO A 188 0.29 -16.65 -6.57
C PRO A 188 0.89 -15.30 -6.14
N PRO A 189 0.11 -14.19 -6.12
CA PRO A 189 0.60 -12.92 -5.60
C PRO A 189 1.33 -13.29 -4.34
N LEU A 190 2.58 -12.80 -4.19
CA LEU A 190 3.39 -13.12 -3.03
C LEU A 190 2.40 -13.19 -1.89
N GLN A 191 2.03 -14.42 -1.51
CA GLN A 191 1.11 -14.58 -0.41
C GLN A 191 1.72 -13.67 0.61
N GLN A 192 0.96 -12.67 1.06
CA GLN A 192 1.22 -12.10 2.35
C GLN A 192 1.24 -13.34 3.24
N SER A 193 2.44 -13.92 3.34
CA SER A 193 2.71 -15.13 4.07
C SER A 193 2.56 -14.73 5.52
N ALA A 194 1.51 -15.10 6.08
CA ALA A 194 0.90 -14.91 7.37
C ALA A 194 -0.29 -13.94 7.31
N PRO A 195 -1.36 -14.21 8.05
CA PRO A 195 -2.44 -13.24 8.24
C PRO A 195 -1.80 -11.94 8.70
N ARG A 196 -2.06 -10.87 7.95
CA ARG A 196 -1.55 -9.54 8.26
C ARG A 196 -1.94 -9.25 9.70
N PHE A 197 -0.96 -9.18 10.62
CA PHE A 197 -1.31 -8.97 12.01
C PHE A 197 -2.09 -7.66 12.15
N ALA A 198 -3.10 -7.68 12.97
CA ALA A 198 -4.03 -6.58 13.19
C ALA A 198 -3.92 -6.11 14.65
N PRO A 199 -4.46 -4.94 15.00
CA PRO A 199 -4.48 -4.48 16.38
C PRO A 199 -5.07 -5.48 17.38
N SER A 200 -6.06 -6.27 16.93
CA SER A 200 -6.73 -7.32 17.74
C SER A 200 -6.04 -8.68 17.71
N SER A 201 -4.94 -8.83 16.97
CA SER A 201 -4.24 -10.12 16.88
C SER A 201 -3.74 -10.58 18.27
N PRO A 202 -3.72 -11.88 18.56
CA PRO A 202 -3.07 -12.41 19.76
C PRO A 202 -1.61 -11.96 19.86
N PHE A 203 -1.10 -11.75 21.07
CA PHE A 203 0.31 -11.38 21.28
C PHE A 203 1.30 -12.42 20.77
N SER A 204 0.88 -13.69 20.73
CA SER A 204 1.67 -14.79 20.12
C SER A 204 1.80 -14.70 18.61
N THR A 205 1.01 -13.83 17.94
CA THR A 205 1.06 -13.69 16.48
C THR A 205 2.44 -13.23 16.04
N LYS A 206 3.05 -14.00 15.15
CA LYS A 206 4.34 -13.64 14.55
C LYS A 206 4.15 -12.54 13.50
N ILE A 207 4.80 -11.39 13.72
CA ILE A 207 4.91 -10.29 12.74
C ILE A 207 5.90 -10.72 11.66
N THR A 208 7.03 -11.28 12.07
CA THR A 208 8.05 -11.89 11.24
C THR A 208 8.44 -13.24 11.88
N PRO A 209 9.21 -14.11 11.25
CA PRO A 209 9.54 -15.42 11.81
C PRO A 209 10.10 -15.38 13.25
N ASN A 210 10.82 -14.30 13.60
CA ASN A 210 11.49 -14.20 14.90
C ASN A 210 10.99 -13.07 15.79
N ILE A 211 10.00 -12.28 15.37
CA ILE A 211 9.42 -11.18 16.16
C ILE A 211 7.92 -11.39 16.27
N SER A 212 7.38 -11.38 17.48
CA SER A 212 5.94 -11.46 17.77
C SER A 212 5.34 -10.09 18.07
N TYR A 213 4.00 -10.01 17.97
CA TYR A 213 3.26 -8.80 18.33
C TYR A 213 3.41 -8.47 19.82
N GLY A 214 3.46 -9.50 20.67
CA GLY A 214 3.67 -9.32 22.10
C GLY A 214 4.99 -8.67 22.45
N GLU A 215 6.08 -9.00 21.73
CA GLU A 215 7.37 -8.34 21.95
C GLU A 215 7.30 -6.84 21.64
N ILE A 216 6.58 -6.43 20.61
CA ILE A 216 6.40 -5.00 20.26
C ILE A 216 5.54 -4.28 21.31
N CYS A 217 4.54 -4.94 21.85
CA CYS A 217 3.64 -4.39 22.86
C CYS A 217 4.09 -4.68 24.30
N LEU A 218 5.22 -5.35 24.50
CA LEU A 218 5.72 -5.84 25.80
C LEU A 218 4.65 -6.68 26.56
N ASN A 219 3.79 -7.38 25.79
CA ASN A 219 2.63 -8.17 26.27
C ASN A 219 1.62 -7.36 27.13
N GLU A 220 1.57 -6.04 26.95
CA GLU A 220 0.65 -5.17 27.66
C GLU A 220 -0.53 -4.78 26.75
N GLU A 221 -1.78 -5.06 27.14
CA GLU A 221 -3.00 -4.73 26.39
C GLU A 221 -3.08 -3.23 26.05
N ARG A 222 -2.71 -2.34 26.97
CA ARG A 222 -2.70 -0.90 26.76
C ARG A 222 -1.73 -0.44 25.68
N ARG A 223 -0.77 -1.27 25.27
CA ARG A 223 0.22 -0.98 24.22
C ARG A 223 -0.19 -1.50 22.86
N ARG A 224 -1.40 -2.06 22.70
CA ARG A 224 -1.88 -2.50 21.40
C ARG A 224 -1.94 -1.34 20.40
N PHE A 225 -1.69 -1.64 19.16
CA PHE A 225 -1.99 -0.71 18.08
C PHE A 225 -3.49 -0.44 18.01
N THR A 226 -3.88 0.73 17.51
CA THR A 226 -5.26 1.16 17.39
C THR A 226 -5.81 1.07 15.96
N ASN A 227 -4.91 0.91 14.97
CA ASN A 227 -5.28 0.84 13.57
C ASN A 227 -4.24 0.07 12.74
N GLN A 228 -4.65 -0.35 11.54
CA GLN A 228 -3.83 -1.15 10.64
C GLN A 228 -2.59 -0.40 10.14
N ALA A 229 -2.65 0.91 9.98
CA ALA A 229 -1.49 1.70 9.50
C ALA A 229 -0.30 1.63 10.48
N GLN A 230 -0.56 1.56 11.78
CA GLN A 230 0.47 1.33 12.79
C GLN A 230 1.09 -0.06 12.67
N CYS A 231 0.26 -1.08 12.44
CA CYS A 231 0.72 -2.45 12.19
C CYS A 231 1.62 -2.53 10.95
N ASP A 232 1.26 -1.81 9.90
CA ASP A 232 2.02 -1.81 8.63
C ASP A 232 3.41 -1.17 8.79
N ILE A 233 3.49 -0.05 9.52
CA ILE A 233 4.78 0.58 9.85
C ILE A 233 5.63 -0.36 10.72
N CYS A 234 5.03 -0.98 11.72
CA CYS A 234 5.72 -1.95 12.57
C CYS A 234 6.25 -3.14 11.77
N MET A 235 5.47 -3.69 10.84
CA MET A 235 5.92 -4.76 9.95
C MET A 235 7.15 -4.34 9.13
N GLU A 236 7.17 -3.11 8.62
CA GLU A 236 8.31 -2.60 7.85
C GLU A 236 9.59 -2.56 8.68
N LEU A 237 9.49 -2.07 9.91
CA LEU A 237 10.60 -2.05 10.88
C LEU A 237 11.09 -3.47 11.19
N CYS A 238 10.17 -4.39 11.50
CA CYS A 238 10.49 -5.78 11.81
C CYS A 238 11.17 -6.50 10.64
N VAL A 239 10.73 -6.28 9.40
CA VAL A 239 11.36 -6.86 8.20
C VAL A 239 12.81 -6.38 8.05
N PHE A 240 13.12 -5.13 8.38
CA PHE A 240 14.50 -4.64 8.35
C PHE A 240 15.34 -5.24 9.49
N ILE A 241 14.78 -5.36 10.68
CA ILE A 241 15.43 -5.99 11.84
C ILE A 241 15.82 -7.46 11.52
N GLU A 242 14.94 -8.20 10.82
CA GLU A 242 15.28 -9.57 10.37
C GLU A 242 16.45 -9.61 9.38
N LYS A 243 16.59 -8.60 8.50
CA LYS A 243 17.76 -8.49 7.62
C LYS A 243 19.03 -8.27 8.41
N ALA A 244 18.98 -7.42 9.44
CA ALA A 244 20.10 -7.24 10.35
C ALA A 244 20.42 -8.55 11.08
N ARG A 245 19.42 -9.25 11.60
CA ARG A 245 19.59 -10.57 12.23
C ARG A 245 20.33 -11.55 11.33
N ALA A 246 19.89 -11.67 10.07
CA ALA A 246 20.55 -12.54 9.10
C ALA A 246 22.02 -12.16 8.85
N GLN A 247 22.32 -10.85 8.79
CA GLN A 247 23.68 -10.34 8.63
C GLN A 247 24.60 -10.71 9.79
N PHE A 248 24.07 -10.76 11.01
CA PHE A 248 24.82 -11.02 12.23
C PHE A 248 24.67 -12.46 12.77
N GLY A 249 24.57 -13.43 11.86
CA GLY A 249 24.65 -14.86 12.20
C GLY A 249 23.37 -15.42 12.84
N ASN A 250 22.22 -14.85 12.56
CA ASN A 250 20.91 -15.33 13.01
C ASN A 250 20.75 -15.42 14.55
N LYS A 251 21.45 -14.56 15.30
CA LYS A 251 21.34 -14.47 16.76
C LYS A 251 19.98 -13.93 17.18
N PRO A 252 19.52 -14.17 18.43
CA PRO A 252 18.23 -13.67 18.91
C PRO A 252 18.12 -12.14 18.86
N ILE A 253 16.97 -11.65 18.41
CA ILE A 253 16.58 -10.25 18.50
C ILE A 253 15.96 -10.01 19.87
N ILE A 254 16.31 -8.92 20.52
CA ILE A 254 15.72 -8.47 21.78
C ILE A 254 15.08 -7.10 21.54
N ILE A 255 13.75 -7.02 21.68
CA ILE A 255 12.99 -5.78 21.61
C ILE A 255 12.92 -5.19 23.02
N THR A 256 13.41 -3.96 23.18
CA THR A 256 13.38 -3.25 24.47
C THR A 256 12.25 -2.24 24.55
N SER A 257 11.78 -1.72 23.41
CA SER A 257 10.60 -0.85 23.34
C SER A 257 10.02 -0.85 21.93
N GLY A 258 8.71 -0.96 21.84
CA GLY A 258 7.93 -0.79 20.60
C GLY A 258 6.91 0.32 20.76
N HIS A 259 5.61 0.00 20.62
CA HIS A 259 4.53 0.98 20.74
C HIS A 259 4.39 1.52 22.17
N ARG A 260 4.35 2.84 22.29
CA ARG A 260 4.11 3.58 23.53
C ARG A 260 2.92 4.53 23.33
N PRO A 261 1.68 4.17 23.73
CA PRO A 261 0.57 5.11 23.82
C PRO A 261 0.95 6.34 24.65
N LYS A 262 0.17 7.41 24.53
CA LYS A 262 0.49 8.72 25.13
C LYS A 262 0.78 8.67 26.64
N ASP A 263 -0.05 7.94 27.39
CA ASP A 263 0.09 7.72 28.82
C ASP A 263 1.39 6.98 29.17
N VAL A 264 1.67 5.89 28.45
CA VAL A 264 2.90 5.12 28.62
C VAL A 264 4.13 5.97 28.24
N ASN A 265 4.06 6.73 27.15
CA ASN A 265 5.17 7.58 26.73
C ASN A 265 5.47 8.68 27.78
N GLN A 266 4.45 9.26 28.38
CA GLN A 266 4.59 10.24 29.45
C GLN A 266 5.21 9.60 30.73
N ALA A 267 4.74 8.43 31.11
CA ALA A 267 5.22 7.73 32.30
C ALA A 267 6.71 7.37 32.23
N VAL A 268 7.26 7.15 31.02
CA VAL A 268 8.70 6.88 30.82
C VAL A 268 9.51 8.14 30.47
N GLY A 269 8.94 9.34 30.60
CA GLY A 269 9.62 10.59 30.28
C GLY A 269 9.89 10.80 28.77
N GLY A 270 9.15 10.11 27.90
CA GLY A 270 9.35 10.20 26.46
C GLY A 270 8.90 11.55 25.87
N ALA A 271 9.60 12.01 24.84
CA ALA A 271 9.26 13.25 24.14
C ALA A 271 7.82 13.24 23.60
N SER A 272 7.16 14.40 23.60
CA SER A 272 5.77 14.56 23.14
C SER A 272 5.59 14.27 21.64
N ASN A 273 6.69 14.29 20.86
CA ASN A 273 6.75 13.95 19.44
C ASN A 273 7.49 12.62 19.16
N SER A 274 7.63 11.75 20.18
CA SER A 274 8.28 10.45 20.04
C SER A 274 7.72 9.62 18.90
N GLU A 275 8.59 8.94 18.15
CA GLU A 275 8.19 8.00 17.09
C GLU A 275 7.49 6.76 17.65
N HIS A 276 7.76 6.38 18.90
CA HIS A 276 7.06 5.27 19.59
C HIS A 276 5.57 5.50 19.80
N LEU A 277 5.07 6.72 19.63
CA LEU A 277 3.63 7.04 19.66
C LEU A 277 2.89 6.50 18.43
N TYR A 278 3.58 6.09 17.39
CA TYR A 278 2.99 5.60 16.14
C TYR A 278 1.92 6.52 15.58
N LYS A 279 2.20 7.83 15.56
CA LYS A 279 1.38 8.84 14.88
C LYS A 279 1.32 8.52 13.37
N PRO A 280 0.39 9.12 12.60
CA PRO A 280 0.32 8.88 11.15
C PRO A 280 1.69 9.04 10.46
N GLY A 281 2.13 7.99 9.77
CA GLY A 281 3.41 7.95 9.08
C GLY A 281 4.66 7.81 9.97
N CYS A 282 4.49 7.61 11.27
CA CYS A 282 5.60 7.46 12.23
C CYS A 282 5.52 6.13 12.98
N GLY A 283 6.68 5.59 13.35
CA GLY A 283 6.80 4.43 14.23
C GLY A 283 8.27 4.15 14.57
N ALA A 284 8.53 3.48 15.69
CA ALA A 284 9.87 3.10 16.09
C ALA A 284 9.91 1.83 16.92
N ILE A 285 11.08 1.18 16.89
CA ILE A 285 11.41 0.03 17.72
C ILE A 285 12.81 0.26 18.28
N ASP A 286 12.97 0.11 19.60
CA ASP A 286 14.26 0.03 20.29
C ASP A 286 14.61 -1.45 20.45
N TRP A 287 15.82 -1.85 20.03
CA TRP A 287 16.20 -3.25 19.95
C TRP A 287 17.71 -3.46 19.91
N TYR A 288 18.13 -4.70 20.10
CA TYR A 288 19.51 -5.15 19.86
C TYR A 288 19.54 -6.64 19.47
N ILE A 289 20.69 -7.13 19.01
CA ILE A 289 20.93 -8.54 18.75
C ILE A 289 21.77 -9.12 19.89
N SER A 290 21.27 -10.17 20.53
CA SER A 290 21.95 -10.84 21.65
C SER A 290 23.33 -11.35 21.22
N SER A 291 24.33 -11.16 22.08
CA SER A 291 25.72 -11.60 21.85
C SER A 291 26.39 -11.00 20.60
N VAL A 292 25.91 -9.83 20.15
CA VAL A 292 26.52 -9.02 19.08
C VAL A 292 26.79 -7.63 19.64
N PRO A 293 27.97 -7.03 19.43
CA PRO A 293 28.23 -5.65 19.86
C PRO A 293 27.21 -4.71 19.24
N VAL A 294 26.44 -3.98 20.07
CA VAL A 294 25.36 -3.10 19.61
C VAL A 294 25.87 -2.05 18.63
N ARG A 295 27.08 -1.56 18.84
CA ARG A 295 27.75 -0.60 17.95
C ARG A 295 27.90 -1.15 16.53
N ALA A 296 28.31 -2.40 16.36
CA ALA A 296 28.51 -3.01 15.05
C ALA A 296 27.16 -3.13 14.30
N VAL A 297 26.07 -3.50 15.01
CA VAL A 297 24.74 -3.55 14.44
C VAL A 297 24.24 -2.15 14.08
N GLN A 298 24.49 -1.15 14.94
CA GLN A 298 24.12 0.25 14.68
C GLN A 298 24.80 0.81 13.43
N ASP A 299 26.12 0.59 13.28
CA ASP A 299 26.89 1.06 12.12
C ASP A 299 26.39 0.41 10.81
N TRP A 300 26.04 -0.87 10.85
CA TRP A 300 25.41 -1.54 9.73
C TRP A 300 24.03 -0.96 9.42
N CYS A 301 23.20 -0.69 10.44
CA CYS A 301 21.89 -0.05 10.27
C CYS A 301 22.05 1.35 9.68
N ASP A 302 23.02 2.13 10.11
CA ASP A 302 23.26 3.48 9.59
C ASP A 302 23.55 3.47 8.09
N ALA A 303 24.36 2.52 7.64
CA ALA A 303 24.69 2.36 6.23
C ALA A 303 23.51 1.89 5.36
N LYS A 304 22.50 1.20 5.93
CA LYS A 304 21.45 0.50 5.18
C LYS A 304 20.05 1.06 5.39
N TRP A 305 19.77 1.70 6.55
CA TRP A 305 18.45 2.21 6.87
C TRP A 305 18.27 3.64 6.34
N PRO A 306 17.30 3.85 5.42
CA PRO A 306 17.14 5.15 4.77
C PRO A 306 16.37 6.18 5.60
N PHE A 307 15.77 5.78 6.72
CA PHE A 307 14.90 6.65 7.53
C PHE A 307 15.59 7.08 8.86
N SER A 308 14.81 7.32 9.91
CA SER A 308 15.32 7.77 11.19
C SER A 308 16.06 6.66 11.96
N LEU A 309 17.20 7.00 12.56
CA LEU A 309 18.02 6.12 13.39
C LEU A 309 18.60 6.93 14.55
N GLY A 310 18.33 6.49 15.78
CA GLY A 310 18.96 7.05 16.98
C GLY A 310 20.13 6.16 17.43
N TYR A 311 21.25 6.79 17.72
CA TYR A 311 22.49 6.11 18.13
C TYR A 311 22.47 5.80 19.62
N GLY A 312 21.80 4.71 19.98
CA GLY A 312 21.68 4.24 21.36
C GLY A 312 22.70 3.17 21.76
N ALA A 313 23.73 2.89 20.97
CA ALA A 313 24.67 1.80 21.24
C ALA A 313 25.42 1.93 22.60
N THR A 314 25.70 3.15 23.05
CA THR A 314 26.28 3.44 24.38
C THR A 314 25.30 3.14 25.51
N LYS A 315 24.02 3.08 25.25
CA LYS A 315 22.96 2.74 26.20
C LYS A 315 22.41 1.31 26.00
N GLY A 316 23.05 0.53 25.11
CA GLY A 316 22.76 -0.89 24.92
C GLY A 316 21.61 -1.20 23.94
N PHE A 317 21.14 -0.24 23.13
CA PHE A 317 20.09 -0.47 22.15
C PHE A 317 20.31 0.34 20.87
N ILE A 318 19.50 0.07 19.86
CA ILE A 318 19.42 0.83 18.60
C ILE A 318 17.97 1.31 18.46
N HIS A 319 17.77 2.60 18.25
CA HIS A 319 16.47 3.14 17.89
C HIS A 319 16.30 3.12 16.37
N LEU A 320 15.46 2.25 15.86
CA LEU A 320 15.10 2.18 14.45
C LEU A 320 13.73 2.81 14.26
N GLY A 321 13.64 3.86 13.45
CA GLY A 321 12.39 4.60 13.32
C GLY A 321 12.05 5.04 11.89
N ILE A 322 10.79 5.49 11.73
CA ILE A 322 10.24 6.12 10.54
C ILE A 322 9.52 7.38 10.99
N ARG A 323 9.83 8.52 10.39
CA ARG A 323 9.13 9.81 10.58
C ARG A 323 8.20 10.11 9.42
N ALA A 324 7.15 10.89 9.67
CA ALA A 324 6.29 11.42 8.62
C ALA A 324 7.14 12.12 7.54
N GLY A 325 6.84 11.85 6.25
CA GLY A 325 7.69 12.32 5.14
C GLY A 325 8.97 11.50 4.92
N ARG A 326 9.28 10.56 5.82
CA ARG A 326 10.39 9.60 5.73
C ARG A 326 11.78 10.21 5.49
N PRO A 327 12.20 11.26 6.23
CA PRO A 327 13.53 11.82 6.09
C PRO A 327 14.58 10.88 6.67
N ARG A 328 15.79 10.92 6.11
CA ARG A 328 16.97 10.32 6.76
C ARG A 328 17.43 11.24 7.88
N VAL A 329 17.22 10.83 9.11
CA VAL A 329 17.59 11.58 10.31
C VAL A 329 18.46 10.72 11.21
N ARG A 330 19.48 11.33 11.84
CA ARG A 330 20.40 10.71 12.81
C ARG A 330 20.53 11.60 14.03
N TRP A 331 20.59 10.99 15.21
CA TRP A 331 20.85 11.70 16.46
C TRP A 331 21.47 10.76 17.50
N ASP A 332 22.16 11.35 18.46
CA ASP A 332 22.69 10.65 19.63
C ASP A 332 21.66 10.62 20.76
N TYR A 333 21.73 9.57 21.59
CA TYR A 333 20.91 9.40 22.79
C TYR A 333 21.64 9.86 24.05
#